data_072a866ca6b7f6063fa694c41f9ae2f4
#
_entry.id   072a866ca6b7f6063fa694c41f9ae2f4
#
_cell.length_a   1.000
_cell.length_b   1.000
_cell.length_c   1.000
_cell.angle_alpha   90.00
_cell.angle_beta   90.00
_cell.angle_gamma   90.00
#
_symmetry.space_group_name_H-M   'P 1'
#
loop_
_entity.id
_entity.type
_entity.pdbx_description
1 polymer ?
#
loop_
_entity_poly.entity_id
_entity_poly.type
_entity_poly.pdbx_seq_one_letter_code
_entity_poly.pdbx_strand_id
1 'polypeptide(L)'
;IPFNGMTVVLNTTTDKLMANSNTKKLIYEMMIEVIEAAQHAGVKNIDSSFADKTIDMTNAMPPYSPSMKLDYDFKRPMEIKYLYSRSIEEAKKNGYNMVKAAMLEKQLQFIESQYLK
;
A
#
# COMPACT_ATOMS: atom_id res chain seq x y z
N ILE A 1 -3.42 0.11 0.89
CA ILE A 1 -2.34 0.47 -0.05
C ILE A 1 -1.01 -0.20 0.32
N PRO A 2 -0.42 0.03 1.49
CA PRO A 2 0.94 -0.48 1.72
C PRO A 2 1.05 -2.00 1.72
N PHE A 3 0.11 -2.70 2.34
CA PHE A 3 0.17 -4.16 2.40
C PHE A 3 -0.03 -4.81 1.03
N ASN A 4 -0.98 -4.32 0.23
CA ASN A 4 -1.21 -4.87 -1.11
C ASN A 4 0.05 -4.79 -1.98
N GLY A 5 0.63 -3.60 -2.09
CA GLY A 5 1.80 -3.41 -2.94
C GLY A 5 3.06 -4.09 -2.42
N MET A 6 3.32 -3.98 -1.12
CA MET A 6 4.53 -4.52 -0.52
C MET A 6 4.57 -6.05 -0.58
N THR A 7 3.44 -6.73 -0.39
CA THR A 7 3.41 -8.19 -0.49
C THR A 7 3.71 -8.67 -1.91
N VAL A 8 3.31 -7.92 -2.93
CA VAL A 8 3.63 -8.24 -4.32
C VAL A 8 5.10 -7.95 -4.63
N VAL A 9 5.57 -6.74 -4.36
CA VAL A 9 6.92 -6.30 -4.71
C VAL A 9 7.97 -7.18 -4.03
N LEU A 10 7.77 -7.53 -2.76
CA LEU A 10 8.70 -8.37 -2.01
C LEU A 10 8.32 -9.85 -2.05
N ASN A 11 7.23 -10.19 -2.72
CA ASN A 11 6.72 -11.55 -2.88
C ASN A 11 6.68 -12.30 -1.56
N THR A 12 5.94 -11.76 -0.61
CA THR A 12 5.85 -12.30 0.75
C THR A 12 4.45 -12.10 1.34
N THR A 13 4.28 -12.47 2.59
CA THR A 13 3.00 -12.35 3.30
C THR A 13 3.07 -11.25 4.36
N THR A 14 1.91 -10.82 4.87
CA THR A 14 1.81 -9.70 5.81
C THR A 14 2.56 -9.97 7.12
N ASP A 15 2.53 -11.21 7.62
CA ASP A 15 3.23 -11.58 8.84
C ASP A 15 4.75 -11.40 8.73
N LYS A 16 5.32 -11.76 7.58
CA LYS A 16 6.76 -11.60 7.33
C LYS A 16 7.15 -10.13 7.21
N LEU A 17 6.30 -9.31 6.58
CA LEU A 17 6.53 -7.87 6.51
C LEU A 17 6.53 -7.24 7.90
N MET A 18 5.61 -7.65 8.76
CA MET A 18 5.49 -7.12 10.12
C MET A 18 6.58 -7.63 11.05
N ALA A 19 7.15 -8.80 10.78
CA ALA A 19 8.23 -9.38 11.58
C ALA A 19 9.59 -8.73 11.33
N ASN A 20 9.76 -8.02 10.22
CA ASN A 20 11.02 -7.36 9.87
C ASN A 20 10.91 -5.86 10.18
N SER A 21 11.87 -5.35 10.97
CA SER A 21 11.84 -3.95 11.40
C SER A 21 11.92 -2.96 10.23
N ASN A 22 12.63 -3.29 9.17
CA ASN A 22 12.76 -2.42 8.00
C ASN A 22 11.45 -2.30 7.22
N THR A 23 10.80 -3.42 6.95
CA THR A 23 9.53 -3.42 6.22
C THR A 23 8.39 -2.90 7.06
N LYS A 24 8.39 -3.17 8.36
CA LYS A 24 7.39 -2.60 9.28
C LYS A 24 7.48 -1.08 9.31
N LYS A 25 8.70 -0.53 9.38
CA LYS A 25 8.91 0.91 9.34
C LYS A 25 8.44 1.52 8.00
N LEU A 26 8.78 0.87 6.90
CA LEU A 26 8.36 1.34 5.58
C LEU A 26 6.85 1.36 5.43
N ILE A 27 6.17 0.32 5.90
CA ILE A 27 4.71 0.26 5.90
C ILE A 27 4.12 1.40 6.73
N TYR A 28 4.67 1.65 7.91
CA TYR A 28 4.24 2.76 8.75
C TYR A 28 4.38 4.10 8.01
N GLU A 29 5.53 4.34 7.40
CA GLU A 29 5.77 5.57 6.64
C GLU A 29 4.79 5.72 5.47
N MET A 30 4.44 4.63 4.80
CA MET A 30 3.45 4.65 3.73
C MET A 30 2.04 4.95 4.24
N MET A 31 1.70 4.45 5.43
CA MET A 31 0.42 4.76 6.05
C MET A 31 0.34 6.24 6.43
N ILE A 32 1.43 6.82 6.93
CA ILE A 32 1.50 8.24 7.22
C ILE A 32 1.28 9.05 5.92
N GLU A 33 1.86 8.61 4.83
CA GLU A 33 1.66 9.25 3.52
C GLU A 33 0.17 9.23 3.11
N VAL A 34 -0.51 8.11 3.31
CA VAL A 34 -1.95 8.00 3.02
C VAL A 34 -2.76 8.95 3.93
N ILE A 35 -2.41 9.01 5.21
CA ILE A 35 -3.08 9.88 6.18
C ILE A 35 -2.89 11.35 5.79
N GLU A 36 -1.68 11.74 5.44
CA GLU A 36 -1.40 13.12 5.01
C GLU A 36 -2.16 13.46 3.73
N ALA A 37 -2.24 12.52 2.79
CA ALA A 37 -3.04 12.71 1.57
C ALA A 37 -4.51 12.94 1.91
N ALA A 38 -5.05 12.17 2.85
CA ALA A 38 -6.44 12.33 3.31
C ALA A 38 -6.64 13.70 3.97
N GLN A 39 -5.71 14.14 4.79
CA GLN A 39 -5.77 15.46 5.43
C GLN A 39 -5.78 16.59 4.39
N HIS A 40 -4.97 16.49 3.35
CA HIS A 40 -4.94 17.47 2.25
C HIS A 40 -6.25 17.46 1.45
N ALA A 41 -6.95 16.33 1.42
CA ALA A 41 -8.25 16.21 0.78
C ALA A 41 -9.40 16.73 1.66
N GLY A 42 -9.09 17.23 2.85
CA GLY A 42 -10.09 17.80 3.76
C GLY A 42 -10.67 16.82 4.78
N VAL A 43 -10.17 15.60 4.85
CA VAL A 43 -10.61 14.64 5.87
C VAL A 43 -10.13 15.12 7.23
N LYS A 44 -11.06 15.26 8.17
CA LYS A 44 -10.79 15.66 9.56
C LYS A 44 -10.80 14.41 10.44
N ASN A 45 -10.25 14.54 11.64
CA ASN A 45 -10.24 13.46 12.65
C ASN A 45 -9.45 12.21 12.22
N ILE A 46 -8.46 12.39 11.35
CA ILE A 46 -7.51 11.33 11.01
C ILE A 46 -6.10 11.83 11.31
N ASP A 47 -5.31 11.02 12.02
CA ASP A 47 -3.94 11.35 12.40
C ASP A 47 -3.07 10.11 12.45
N SER A 48 -1.82 10.24 12.92
CA SER A 48 -0.87 9.14 12.98
C SER A 48 -1.34 7.96 13.85
N SER A 49 -2.27 8.18 14.77
CA SER A 49 -2.80 7.09 15.60
C SER A 49 -3.55 6.04 14.76
N PHE A 50 -4.10 6.44 13.62
CA PHE A 50 -4.74 5.52 12.69
C PHE A 50 -3.74 4.51 12.13
N ALA A 51 -2.50 4.95 11.84
CA ALA A 51 -1.44 4.05 11.39
C ALA A 51 -1.09 3.04 12.47
N ASP A 52 -0.94 3.49 13.71
CA ASP A 52 -0.63 2.61 14.84
C ASP A 52 -1.72 1.56 15.04
N LYS A 53 -2.98 1.96 14.99
CA LYS A 53 -4.12 1.04 15.13
C LYS A 53 -4.14 0.01 14.03
N THR A 54 -3.89 0.41 12.79
CA THR A 54 -3.90 -0.49 11.64
C THR A 54 -2.79 -1.53 11.76
N ILE A 55 -1.60 -1.10 12.18
CA ILE A 55 -0.47 -2.01 12.40
C ILE A 55 -0.79 -3.00 13.52
N ASP A 56 -1.33 -2.53 14.64
CA ASP A 56 -1.71 -3.39 15.76
C ASP A 56 -2.75 -4.42 15.35
N MET A 57 -3.77 -4.00 14.59
CA MET A 57 -4.79 -4.91 14.09
C MET A 57 -4.19 -5.98 13.17
N THR A 58 -3.28 -5.60 12.29
CA THR A 58 -2.63 -6.53 11.37
C THR A 58 -1.76 -7.54 12.12
N ASN A 59 -1.04 -7.10 13.16
CA ASN A 59 -0.24 -7.99 13.99
C ASN A 59 -1.10 -9.01 14.75
N ALA A 60 -2.32 -8.67 15.08
CA ALA A 60 -3.25 -9.55 15.81
C ALA A 60 -3.96 -10.53 14.89
N MET A 61 -3.91 -10.33 13.56
CA MET A 61 -4.57 -11.19 12.59
C MET A 61 -3.70 -12.40 12.24
N PRO A 62 -4.33 -13.55 11.86
CA PRO A 62 -3.57 -14.66 11.29
C PRO A 62 -2.86 -14.21 10.00
N PRO A 63 -1.73 -14.83 9.63
CA PRO A 63 -1.06 -14.54 8.36
C PRO A 63 -2.04 -14.69 7.19
N TYR A 64 -2.01 -13.73 6.27
CA TYR A 64 -2.85 -13.77 5.08
C TYR A 64 -2.18 -13.08 3.91
N SER A 65 -2.69 -13.36 2.71
CA SER A 65 -2.28 -12.66 1.49
C SER A 65 -3.38 -11.68 1.09
N PRO A 66 -3.07 -10.37 0.95
CA PRO A 66 -4.04 -9.41 0.44
C PRO A 66 -4.52 -9.74 -0.97
N SER A 67 -5.65 -9.17 -1.37
CA SER A 67 -6.27 -9.46 -2.68
C SER A 67 -5.32 -9.23 -3.86
N MET A 68 -4.50 -8.17 -3.81
CA MET A 68 -3.53 -7.88 -4.87
C MET A 68 -2.45 -8.98 -4.96
N LYS A 69 -2.01 -9.51 -3.81
CA LYS A 69 -1.04 -10.61 -3.78
C LYS A 69 -1.63 -11.87 -4.39
N LEU A 70 -2.90 -12.16 -4.10
CA LEU A 70 -3.61 -13.29 -4.71
C LEU A 70 -3.72 -13.09 -6.23
N ASP A 71 -4.04 -11.90 -6.69
CA ASP A 71 -4.09 -11.61 -8.13
C ASP A 71 -2.74 -11.85 -8.79
N TYR A 72 -1.65 -11.40 -8.15
CA TYR A 72 -0.31 -11.66 -8.65
C TYR A 72 0.01 -13.16 -8.70
N ASP A 73 -0.28 -13.89 -7.63
CA ASP A 73 0.00 -15.34 -7.56
C ASP A 73 -0.75 -16.12 -8.64
N PHE A 74 -1.98 -15.71 -8.94
CA PHE A 74 -2.82 -16.37 -9.96
C PHE A 74 -2.72 -15.70 -11.34
N LYS A 75 -1.80 -14.74 -11.50
CA LYS A 75 -1.54 -14.05 -12.77
C LYS A 75 -2.77 -13.32 -13.32
N ARG A 76 -3.52 -12.69 -12.44
CA ARG A 76 -4.68 -11.85 -12.78
C ARG A 76 -4.32 -10.37 -12.73
N PRO A 77 -5.13 -9.48 -13.36
CA PRO A 77 -4.92 -8.03 -13.21
C PRO A 77 -4.98 -7.60 -11.74
N MET A 78 -4.03 -6.74 -11.32
CA MET A 78 -3.86 -6.37 -9.91
C MET A 78 -4.65 -5.14 -9.47
N GLU A 79 -5.46 -4.55 -10.33
CA GLU A 79 -6.26 -3.36 -9.99
C GLU A 79 -5.40 -2.14 -9.57
N ILE A 80 -4.22 -1.99 -10.17
CA ILE A 80 -3.26 -0.93 -9.83
C ILE A 80 -3.87 0.46 -10.02
N LYS A 81 -4.57 0.67 -11.13
CA LYS A 81 -5.20 1.95 -11.42
C LYS A 81 -6.19 2.34 -10.34
N TYR A 82 -6.99 1.39 -9.88
CA TYR A 82 -8.01 1.62 -8.86
C TYR A 82 -7.40 1.87 -7.49
N LEU A 83 -6.42 1.05 -7.08
CA LEU A 83 -5.85 1.10 -5.73
C LEU A 83 -4.76 2.16 -5.56
N TYR A 84 -4.01 2.46 -6.61
CA TYR A 84 -2.86 3.36 -6.53
C TYR A 84 -3.03 4.62 -7.36
N SER A 85 -3.25 4.49 -8.66
CA SER A 85 -3.22 5.63 -9.58
C SER A 85 -4.24 6.69 -9.21
N ARG A 86 -5.46 6.29 -8.87
CA ARG A 86 -6.53 7.22 -8.49
C ARG A 86 -6.21 7.98 -7.22
N SER A 87 -5.67 7.29 -6.21
CA SER A 87 -5.31 7.91 -4.94
C SER A 87 -4.19 8.92 -5.12
N ILE A 88 -3.19 8.57 -5.93
CA ILE A 88 -2.05 9.44 -6.23
C ILE A 88 -2.52 10.70 -6.96
N GLU A 89 -3.38 10.54 -7.97
CA GLU A 89 -3.92 11.67 -8.73
C GLU A 89 -4.76 12.59 -7.85
N GLU A 90 -5.61 12.04 -7.00
CA GLU A 90 -6.45 12.80 -6.10
C GLU A 90 -5.61 13.59 -5.09
N ALA A 91 -4.59 12.97 -4.52
CA ALA A 91 -3.66 13.63 -3.61
C ALA A 91 -2.96 14.80 -4.31
N LYS A 92 -2.52 14.60 -5.54
CA LYS A 92 -1.82 15.62 -6.32
C LYS A 92 -2.72 16.83 -6.59
N LYS A 93 -4.01 16.61 -6.88
CA LYS A 93 -4.98 17.69 -7.05
C LYS A 93 -5.12 18.54 -5.79
N ASN A 94 -4.92 17.93 -4.63
CA ASN A 94 -4.99 18.60 -3.33
C ASN A 94 -3.62 19.12 -2.85
N GLY A 95 -2.62 19.14 -3.73
CA GLY A 95 -1.30 19.69 -3.44
C GLY A 95 -0.37 18.77 -2.66
N TYR A 96 -0.63 17.48 -2.66
CA TYR A 96 0.18 16.52 -1.93
C TYR A 96 0.74 15.44 -2.87
N ASN A 97 2.03 15.15 -2.78
CA ASN A 97 2.69 14.11 -3.58
C ASN A 97 2.90 12.85 -2.74
N MET A 98 2.24 11.76 -3.12
CA MET A 98 2.40 10.45 -2.49
C MET A 98 3.62 9.74 -3.09
N VAL A 99 4.81 10.10 -2.64
CA VAL A 99 6.08 9.67 -3.25
C VAL A 99 6.28 8.16 -3.18
N LYS A 100 6.02 7.56 -2.02
CA LYS A 100 6.20 6.11 -1.82
C LYS A 100 5.16 5.30 -2.58
N ALA A 101 3.90 5.75 -2.56
CA ALA A 101 2.84 5.10 -3.32
C ALA A 101 3.11 5.18 -4.82
N ALA A 102 3.61 6.32 -5.30
CA ALA A 102 3.96 6.50 -6.71
C ALA A 102 5.09 5.54 -7.13
N MET A 103 6.08 5.33 -6.27
CA MET A 103 7.14 4.36 -6.53
C MET A 103 6.59 2.94 -6.63
N LEU A 104 5.75 2.55 -5.68
CA LEU A 104 5.09 1.23 -5.73
C LEU A 104 4.24 1.06 -6.98
N GLU A 105 3.50 2.09 -7.37
CA GLU A 105 2.68 2.05 -8.59
C GLU A 105 3.53 1.65 -9.81
N LYS A 106 4.69 2.28 -9.96
CA LYS A 106 5.57 1.98 -11.09
C LYS A 106 6.14 0.56 -11.02
N GLN A 107 6.53 0.13 -9.85
CA GLN A 107 7.03 -1.23 -9.64
C GLN A 107 5.95 -2.27 -9.94
N LEU A 108 4.72 -2.04 -9.48
CA LEU A 108 3.60 -2.93 -9.73
C LEU A 108 3.22 -2.98 -11.21
N GLN A 109 3.24 -1.84 -11.90
CA GLN A 109 2.98 -1.78 -13.34
C GLN A 109 4.02 -2.59 -14.11
N PHE A 110 5.28 -2.50 -13.72
CA PHE A 110 6.32 -3.30 -14.34
C PHE A 110 6.08 -4.80 -14.12
N ILE A 111 5.83 -5.20 -12.87
CA ILE A 111 5.57 -6.60 -12.51
C ILE A 111 4.39 -7.15 -13.32
N GLU A 112 3.28 -6.42 -13.35
CA GLU A 112 2.09 -6.85 -14.09
C GLU A 112 2.37 -7.01 -15.58
N SER A 113 3.16 -6.12 -16.16
CA SER A 113 3.51 -6.19 -17.58
C SER A 113 4.30 -7.44 -17.96
N GLN A 114 4.92 -8.10 -16.99
CA GLN A 114 5.71 -9.31 -17.22
C GLN A 114 4.83 -10.56 -17.36
N TYR A 115 3.60 -10.54 -16.88
CA TYR A 115 2.72 -11.70 -16.99
C TYR A 115 1.39 -11.42 -17.72
N LEU A 116 0.93 -10.18 -17.80
CA LEU A 116 -0.24 -9.79 -18.59
C LEU A 116 0.26 -9.29 -19.96
N LYS A 117 0.10 -10.11 -20.95
CA LYS A 117 0.53 -9.76 -22.31
C LYS A 117 -0.62 -9.76 -23.29
#